data_2e5ae499f6f662cfa50d5d841e3b8e50
#
_entry.id   2e5ae499f6f662cfa50d5d841e3b8e50
#
_cell.length_a   1.000
_cell.length_b   1.000
_cell.length_c   1.000
_cell.angle_alpha   90.00
_cell.angle_beta   90.00
_cell.angle_gamma   90.00
#
_symmetry.space_group_name_H-M   'P 1'
#
loop_
_entity.id
_entity.type
_entity.pdbx_description
1 polymer ?
#
loop_
_entity_poly.entity_id
_entity_poly.type
_entity_poly.pdbx_seq_one_letter_code
_entity_poly.pdbx_strand_id
1 'polypeptide(L)'
;MNEYLKKYIELKKRFSAADGGPDSVRALYGFKKELEQSGDRQAKEVLVDVYDLLDFKKDAYDLLSRIGNRSDRKVLKRLGTLKEYAESWGNHYAVPMPKTPKEKQQEKERWARMGLPAFLYHPDPLDTGAFKESGEGVVCDCCGKITRLFYTAPFFSVEDIDYLCPECIADGKAARKYDGSFHDDYSVDDGVDDPERLDELIHRTPGYCGWQQEYWRAHCGDYCAFLGYVGARELRALGVLDEVLDDPMWDGEQKEMIRESVNGGYLQCYLFQCLHCGKHMVWMDFD
;
A
#
# COMPACT_ATOMS: atom_id res chain seq x y z
N MET A 1 9.66 29.56 -23.02
CA MET A 1 9.31 28.50 -22.08
C MET A 1 10.55 28.24 -21.23
N ASN A 2 10.45 28.40 -19.91
CA ASN A 2 11.60 28.22 -19.02
C ASN A 2 12.05 26.76 -18.95
N GLU A 3 13.26 26.52 -18.44
CA GLU A 3 13.89 25.21 -18.38
C GLU A 3 13.13 24.25 -17.45
N TYR A 4 12.67 24.73 -16.29
CA TYR A 4 11.88 23.94 -15.34
C TYR A 4 10.57 23.45 -15.96
N LEU A 5 9.86 24.31 -16.68
CA LEU A 5 8.61 23.94 -17.33
C LEU A 5 8.83 22.91 -18.47
N LYS A 6 9.92 23.03 -19.24
CA LYS A 6 10.28 22.03 -20.25
C LYS A 6 10.51 20.65 -19.61
N LYS A 7 11.32 20.62 -18.56
CA LYS A 7 11.63 19.39 -17.82
C LYS A 7 10.36 18.78 -17.19
N TYR A 8 9.49 19.58 -16.61
CA TYR A 8 8.19 19.14 -16.10
C TYR A 8 7.32 18.48 -17.18
N ILE A 9 7.17 19.10 -18.34
CA ILE A 9 6.36 18.57 -19.45
C ILE A 9 6.90 17.22 -19.91
N GLU A 10 8.22 17.06 -20.01
CA GLU A 10 8.85 15.79 -20.34
C GLU A 10 8.57 14.72 -19.29
N LEU A 11 8.81 15.04 -18.00
CA LEU A 11 8.56 14.11 -16.90
C LEU A 11 7.09 13.74 -16.77
N LYS A 12 6.16 14.68 -16.92
CA LYS A 12 4.74 14.43 -16.95
C LYS A 12 4.34 13.49 -18.10
N LYS A 13 4.90 13.70 -19.30
CA LYS A 13 4.65 12.81 -20.44
C LYS A 13 5.16 11.39 -20.16
N ARG A 14 6.34 11.24 -19.56
CA ARG A 14 6.88 9.94 -19.16
C ARG A 14 6.03 9.28 -18.07
N PHE A 15 5.59 10.05 -17.08
CA PHE A 15 4.71 9.57 -16.00
C PHE A 15 3.39 9.05 -16.57
N SER A 16 2.74 9.81 -17.46
CA SER A 16 1.49 9.39 -18.10
C SER A 16 1.67 8.19 -19.04
N ALA A 17 2.79 8.13 -19.77
CA ALA A 17 3.07 7.00 -20.69
C ALA A 17 3.44 5.70 -19.95
N ALA A 18 3.98 5.81 -18.74
CA ALA A 18 4.32 4.69 -17.86
C ALA A 18 3.22 4.42 -16.81
N ASP A 19 2.09 5.09 -16.94
CA ASP A 19 0.94 5.01 -16.03
C ASP A 19 1.33 5.10 -14.53
N GLY A 20 2.24 6.03 -14.22
CA GLY A 20 2.77 6.22 -12.87
C GLY A 20 3.78 5.16 -12.42
N GLY A 21 4.42 4.45 -13.36
CA GLY A 21 5.40 3.41 -13.04
C GLY A 21 6.59 3.91 -12.19
N PRO A 22 7.25 3.01 -11.43
CA PRO A 22 8.23 3.37 -10.38
C PRO A 22 9.35 4.29 -10.82
N ASP A 23 9.89 4.11 -12.04
CA ASP A 23 10.98 4.95 -12.54
C ASP A 23 10.53 6.38 -12.86
N SER A 24 9.30 6.53 -13.36
CA SER A 24 8.71 7.84 -13.64
C SER A 24 8.41 8.61 -12.35
N VAL A 25 7.92 7.91 -11.32
CA VAL A 25 7.69 8.49 -9.98
C VAL A 25 9.01 8.91 -9.36
N ARG A 26 10.06 8.06 -9.37
CA ARG A 26 11.39 8.43 -8.86
C ARG A 26 11.97 9.67 -9.55
N ALA A 27 11.80 9.76 -10.87
CA ALA A 27 12.26 10.93 -11.63
C ALA A 27 11.53 12.21 -11.22
N LEU A 28 10.22 12.15 -10.99
CA LEU A 28 9.43 13.27 -10.47
C LEU A 28 9.83 13.66 -9.05
N TYR A 29 10.13 12.70 -8.17
CA TYR A 29 10.63 12.99 -6.82
C TYR A 29 12.01 13.65 -6.83
N GLY A 30 12.90 13.21 -7.71
CA GLY A 30 14.20 13.86 -7.92
C GLY A 30 14.03 15.32 -8.37
N PHE A 31 13.11 15.56 -9.29
CA PHE A 31 12.80 16.89 -9.77
C PHE A 31 12.08 17.74 -8.71
N LYS A 32 11.14 17.17 -7.95
CA LYS A 32 10.50 17.80 -6.79
C LYS A 32 11.56 18.36 -5.82
N LYS A 33 12.53 17.53 -5.44
CA LYS A 33 13.62 17.91 -4.53
C LYS A 33 14.47 19.06 -5.08
N GLU A 34 14.78 19.04 -6.37
CA GLU A 34 15.51 20.13 -7.05
C GLU A 34 14.73 21.45 -6.97
N LEU A 35 13.42 21.42 -7.27
CA LEU A 35 12.55 22.59 -7.23
C LEU A 35 12.36 23.14 -5.80
N GLU A 36 12.26 22.27 -4.80
CA GLU A 36 12.15 22.65 -3.38
C GLU A 36 13.37 23.42 -2.87
N GLN A 37 14.55 23.06 -3.37
CA GLN A 37 15.81 23.72 -3.03
C GLN A 37 16.03 25.02 -3.78
N SER A 38 15.25 25.30 -4.84
CA SER A 38 15.38 26.51 -5.65
C SER A 38 14.71 27.72 -4.99
N GLY A 39 15.42 28.85 -4.97
CA GLY A 39 14.85 30.17 -4.63
C GLY A 39 14.05 30.82 -5.76
N ASP A 40 14.10 30.28 -6.97
CA ASP A 40 13.48 30.86 -8.17
C ASP A 40 11.95 30.75 -8.12
N ARG A 41 11.29 31.86 -8.44
CA ARG A 41 9.83 31.94 -8.53
C ARG A 41 9.26 30.97 -9.59
N GLN A 42 9.92 30.84 -10.74
CA GLN A 42 9.49 29.94 -11.82
C GLN A 42 9.60 28.48 -11.40
N ALA A 43 10.64 28.12 -10.62
CA ALA A 43 10.76 26.80 -10.03
C ALA A 43 9.59 26.51 -9.07
N LYS A 44 9.21 27.48 -8.23
CA LYS A 44 8.07 27.33 -7.30
C LYS A 44 6.73 27.19 -8.03
N GLU A 45 6.53 27.90 -9.14
CA GLU A 45 5.32 27.75 -9.97
C GLU A 45 5.22 26.32 -10.55
N VAL A 46 6.34 25.78 -11.05
CA VAL A 46 6.41 24.39 -11.55
C VAL A 46 6.29 23.38 -10.41
N LEU A 47 6.80 23.67 -9.22
CA LEU A 47 6.67 22.82 -8.05
C LEU A 47 5.20 22.57 -7.65
N VAL A 48 4.32 23.59 -7.80
CA VAL A 48 2.86 23.39 -7.62
C VAL A 48 2.33 22.32 -8.56
N ASP A 49 2.79 22.33 -9.83
CA ASP A 49 2.36 21.34 -10.81
C ASP A 49 2.88 19.93 -10.49
N VAL A 50 4.11 19.82 -9.97
CA VAL A 50 4.69 18.53 -9.54
C VAL A 50 3.98 18.00 -8.30
N TYR A 51 3.68 18.85 -7.31
CA TYR A 51 2.88 18.47 -6.14
C TYR A 51 1.50 17.95 -6.56
N ASP A 52 0.81 18.69 -7.44
CA ASP A 52 -0.51 18.32 -7.92
C ASP A 52 -0.51 17.00 -8.70
N LEU A 53 0.51 16.76 -9.54
CA LEU A 53 0.69 15.52 -10.30
C LEU A 53 0.97 14.30 -9.40
N LEU A 54 1.66 14.50 -8.28
CA LEU A 54 1.99 13.48 -7.30
C LEU A 54 0.97 13.39 -6.15
N ASP A 55 -0.19 14.04 -6.28
CA ASP A 55 -1.27 14.08 -5.30
C ASP A 55 -0.90 14.67 -3.91
N PHE A 56 0.16 15.48 -3.83
CA PHE A 56 0.45 16.32 -2.67
C PHE A 56 -0.47 17.55 -2.67
N LYS A 57 -1.79 17.34 -2.54
CA LYS A 57 -2.80 18.39 -2.74
C LYS A 57 -2.68 19.52 -1.72
N LYS A 58 -2.38 19.18 -0.46
CA LYS A 58 -2.15 20.19 0.58
C LYS A 58 -0.93 21.05 0.29
N ASP A 59 0.19 20.45 -0.09
CA ASP A 59 1.42 21.18 -0.39
C ASP A 59 1.26 22.05 -1.65
N ALA A 60 0.55 21.54 -2.67
CA ALA A 60 0.20 22.31 -3.86
C ALA A 60 -0.66 23.55 -3.50
N TYR A 61 -1.69 23.37 -2.66
CA TYR A 61 -2.54 24.46 -2.19
C TYR A 61 -1.76 25.49 -1.39
N ASP A 62 -0.99 25.04 -0.39
CA ASP A 62 -0.22 25.91 0.49
C ASP A 62 0.81 26.72 -0.29
N LEU A 63 1.50 26.11 -1.26
CA LEU A 63 2.47 26.81 -2.09
C LEU A 63 1.79 27.78 -3.05
N LEU A 64 0.75 27.36 -3.76
CA LEU A 64 0.01 28.23 -4.69
C LEU A 64 -0.65 29.41 -3.98
N SER A 65 -1.13 29.22 -2.74
CA SER A 65 -1.71 30.30 -1.92
C SER A 65 -0.70 31.40 -1.57
N ARG A 66 0.59 31.04 -1.44
CA ARG A 66 1.69 31.97 -1.13
C ARG A 66 2.22 32.71 -2.34
N ILE A 67 2.34 32.04 -3.49
CA ILE A 67 3.00 32.60 -4.68
C ILE A 67 2.02 33.06 -5.76
N GLY A 68 0.78 32.60 -5.73
CA GLY A 68 -0.21 32.82 -6.78
C GLY A 68 -0.71 34.26 -6.86
N ASN A 69 -0.88 34.74 -8.08
CA ASN A 69 -1.52 36.05 -8.31
C ASN A 69 -3.04 35.89 -8.14
N ARG A 70 -3.57 36.42 -7.03
CA ARG A 70 -5.00 36.39 -6.70
C ARG A 70 -5.90 37.23 -7.63
N SER A 71 -5.32 38.00 -8.53
CA SER A 71 -6.06 38.72 -9.59
C SER A 71 -6.23 37.83 -10.84
N ASP A 72 -5.53 36.73 -10.94
CA ASP A 72 -5.66 35.78 -12.06
C ASP A 72 -6.80 34.77 -11.80
N ARG A 73 -7.82 34.81 -12.64
CA ARG A 73 -8.99 33.93 -12.56
C ARG A 73 -8.64 32.44 -12.63
N LYS A 74 -7.58 32.07 -13.38
CA LYS A 74 -7.12 30.68 -13.47
C LYS A 74 -6.50 30.22 -12.15
N VAL A 75 -5.70 31.08 -11.51
CA VAL A 75 -5.12 30.81 -10.19
C VAL A 75 -6.22 30.66 -9.14
N LEU A 76 -7.22 31.55 -9.13
CA LEU A 76 -8.35 31.47 -8.20
C LEU A 76 -9.15 30.17 -8.36
N LYS A 77 -9.45 29.78 -9.62
CA LYS A 77 -10.14 28.51 -9.89
C LYS A 77 -9.33 27.32 -9.37
N ARG A 78 -8.03 27.27 -9.65
CA ARG A 78 -7.14 26.20 -9.21
C ARG A 78 -7.03 26.14 -7.68
N LEU A 79 -6.93 27.31 -7.02
CA LEU A 79 -6.95 27.38 -5.56
C LEU A 79 -8.25 26.81 -4.97
N GLY A 80 -9.40 27.09 -5.59
CA GLY A 80 -10.69 26.51 -5.17
C GLY A 80 -10.69 24.99 -5.22
N THR A 81 -10.26 24.41 -6.34
CA THR A 81 -10.18 22.96 -6.51
C THR A 81 -9.19 22.33 -5.51
N LEU A 82 -7.97 22.88 -5.40
CA LEU A 82 -6.95 22.33 -4.48
C LEU A 82 -7.37 22.47 -3.02
N LYS A 83 -8.10 23.54 -2.65
CA LYS A 83 -8.58 23.77 -1.29
C LYS A 83 -9.52 22.67 -0.84
N GLU A 84 -10.49 22.32 -1.67
CA GLU A 84 -11.46 21.25 -1.38
C GLU A 84 -10.75 19.93 -1.04
N TYR A 85 -9.79 19.49 -1.88
CA TYR A 85 -9.01 18.29 -1.62
C TYR A 85 -8.09 18.42 -0.40
N ALA A 86 -7.43 19.58 -0.23
CA ALA A 86 -6.50 19.81 0.88
C ALA A 86 -7.20 19.81 2.25
N GLU A 87 -8.42 20.35 2.34
CA GLU A 87 -9.22 20.37 3.57
C GLU A 87 -9.79 18.99 3.89
N SER A 88 -10.22 18.21 2.89
CA SER A 88 -10.83 16.91 3.10
C SER A 88 -9.79 15.80 3.35
N TRP A 89 -8.69 15.81 2.61
CA TRP A 89 -7.76 14.66 2.54
C TRP A 89 -6.29 15.04 2.77
N GLY A 90 -5.94 16.32 2.77
CA GLY A 90 -4.55 16.75 2.92
C GLY A 90 -3.64 16.21 1.81
N ASN A 91 -2.63 15.43 2.19
CA ASN A 91 -1.74 14.68 1.28
C ASN A 91 -1.97 13.16 1.39
N HIS A 92 -3.14 12.73 1.83
CA HIS A 92 -3.43 11.31 2.09
C HIS A 92 -3.16 10.41 0.86
N TYR A 93 -3.57 10.88 -0.32
CA TYR A 93 -3.40 10.15 -1.58
C TYR A 93 -2.07 10.45 -2.31
N ALA A 94 -1.11 11.11 -1.63
CA ALA A 94 0.18 11.38 -2.25
C ALA A 94 0.85 10.10 -2.72
N VAL A 95 1.30 10.11 -3.99
CA VAL A 95 1.99 8.98 -4.59
C VAL A 95 3.27 8.70 -3.79
N PRO A 96 3.43 7.54 -3.14
CA PRO A 96 4.63 7.25 -2.38
C PRO A 96 5.85 7.10 -3.30
N MET A 97 7.03 7.48 -2.79
CA MET A 97 8.27 7.22 -3.53
C MET A 97 8.55 5.71 -3.55
N PRO A 98 8.62 5.07 -4.73
CA PRO A 98 8.83 3.63 -4.79
C PRO A 98 10.22 3.25 -4.31
N LYS A 99 10.31 2.23 -3.48
CA LYS A 99 11.59 1.62 -3.10
C LYS A 99 12.23 0.93 -4.30
N THR A 100 13.54 1.03 -4.42
CA THR A 100 14.31 0.25 -5.39
C THR A 100 14.39 -1.23 -4.98
N PRO A 101 14.65 -2.17 -5.90
CA PRO A 101 14.86 -3.57 -5.56
C PRO A 101 15.96 -3.76 -4.49
N LYS A 102 17.02 -2.94 -4.56
CA LYS A 102 18.11 -2.97 -3.58
C LYS A 102 17.64 -2.52 -2.18
N GLU A 103 16.85 -1.44 -2.11
CA GLU A 103 16.29 -0.96 -0.84
C GLU A 103 15.34 -1.98 -0.23
N LYS A 104 14.47 -2.59 -1.04
CA LYS A 104 13.59 -3.68 -0.58
C LYS A 104 14.39 -4.87 -0.03
N GLN A 105 15.44 -5.29 -0.73
CA GLN A 105 16.30 -6.38 -0.28
C GLN A 105 17.03 -6.04 1.03
N GLN A 106 17.56 -4.83 1.15
CA GLN A 106 18.22 -4.38 2.39
C GLN A 106 17.26 -4.31 3.58
N GLU A 107 16.02 -3.91 3.35
CA GLU A 107 14.99 -3.92 4.38
C GLU A 107 14.64 -5.36 4.81
N LYS A 108 14.40 -6.26 3.86
CA LYS A 108 14.16 -7.68 4.18
C LYS A 108 15.28 -8.30 5.01
N GLU A 109 16.53 -8.05 4.65
CA GLU A 109 17.69 -8.51 5.42
C GLU A 109 17.77 -7.86 6.82
N ARG A 110 17.41 -6.58 6.94
CA ARG A 110 17.32 -5.89 8.22
C ARG A 110 16.26 -6.53 9.11
N TRP A 111 15.06 -6.76 8.57
CA TRP A 111 13.94 -7.35 9.30
C TRP A 111 14.21 -8.79 9.72
N ALA A 112 14.83 -9.59 8.85
CA ALA A 112 15.28 -10.94 9.21
C ALA A 112 16.27 -10.92 10.39
N ARG A 113 17.23 -9.96 10.41
CA ARG A 113 18.14 -9.78 11.56
C ARG A 113 17.42 -9.32 12.84
N MET A 114 16.26 -8.70 12.73
CA MET A 114 15.41 -8.30 13.86
C MET A 114 14.49 -9.42 14.35
N GLY A 115 14.55 -10.61 13.73
CA GLY A 115 13.76 -11.76 14.10
C GLY A 115 12.41 -11.86 13.37
N LEU A 116 12.26 -11.22 12.20
CA LEU A 116 11.09 -11.45 11.36
C LEU A 116 11.25 -12.79 10.62
N PRO A 117 10.42 -13.81 10.91
CA PRO A 117 10.42 -15.05 10.15
C PRO A 117 9.83 -14.83 8.75
N ALA A 118 10.08 -15.77 7.85
CA ALA A 118 9.40 -15.81 6.56
C ALA A 118 7.98 -16.35 6.74
N PHE A 119 6.99 -15.67 6.18
CA PHE A 119 5.61 -16.11 6.13
C PHE A 119 5.23 -16.45 4.68
N LEU A 120 4.75 -17.66 4.47
CA LEU A 120 4.44 -18.17 3.12
C LEU A 120 3.35 -17.34 2.43
N TYR A 121 2.26 -17.12 3.15
CA TYR A 121 1.08 -16.43 2.60
C TYR A 121 1.10 -14.91 2.80
N HIS A 122 2.06 -14.36 3.58
CA HIS A 122 2.23 -12.91 3.76
C HIS A 122 3.72 -12.55 3.74
N PRO A 123 4.38 -12.51 2.57
CA PRO A 123 5.85 -12.42 2.47
C PRO A 123 6.44 -11.09 2.91
N ASP A 124 5.67 -10.00 2.86
CA ASP A 124 6.14 -8.65 3.18
C ASP A 124 5.28 -7.95 4.27
N PRO A 125 5.09 -8.53 5.47
CA PRO A 125 4.10 -8.07 6.46
C PRO A 125 4.46 -6.74 7.13
N LEU A 126 5.69 -6.26 7.01
CA LEU A 126 6.09 -4.92 7.44
C LEU A 126 5.75 -3.85 6.38
N ASP A 127 5.89 -4.17 5.09
CA ASP A 127 5.49 -3.26 4.00
C ASP A 127 3.97 -3.05 3.96
N THR A 128 3.20 -4.07 4.35
CA THR A 128 1.74 -4.00 4.44
C THR A 128 1.23 -3.41 5.76
N GLY A 129 2.11 -3.17 6.73
CA GLY A 129 1.77 -2.63 8.03
C GLY A 129 1.21 -3.65 9.03
N ALA A 130 1.22 -4.96 8.73
CA ALA A 130 0.81 -6.00 9.68
C ALA A 130 1.75 -6.08 10.91
N PHE A 131 2.99 -5.63 10.76
CA PHE A 131 3.91 -5.40 11.87
C PHE A 131 4.40 -3.96 11.91
N LYS A 132 4.74 -3.50 13.11
CA LYS A 132 5.42 -2.22 13.34
C LYS A 132 6.70 -2.42 14.13
N GLU A 133 7.62 -1.45 13.98
CA GLU A 133 8.85 -1.40 14.75
C GLU A 133 8.68 -0.46 15.95
N SER A 134 9.05 -0.93 17.16
CA SER A 134 9.19 -0.10 18.36
C SER A 134 10.66 0.22 18.59
N GLY A 135 10.99 1.49 18.80
CA GLY A 135 12.35 1.94 19.11
C GLY A 135 12.88 1.39 20.43
N GLU A 136 12.02 1.30 21.44
CA GLU A 136 12.37 0.83 22.80
C GLU A 136 12.08 -0.66 23.02
N GLY A 137 11.29 -1.26 22.12
CA GLY A 137 10.77 -2.61 22.27
C GLY A 137 9.49 -2.66 23.10
N VAL A 138 8.73 -3.74 22.95
CA VAL A 138 7.51 -4.05 23.70
C VAL A 138 7.59 -5.47 24.25
N VAL A 139 6.84 -5.76 25.32
CA VAL A 139 6.78 -7.12 25.87
C VAL A 139 5.69 -7.90 25.14
N CYS A 140 6.06 -9.03 24.54
CA CYS A 140 5.11 -9.93 23.89
C CYS A 140 4.20 -10.62 24.92
N ASP A 141 2.90 -10.45 24.82
CA ASP A 141 1.92 -11.05 25.75
C ASP A 141 1.93 -12.58 25.70
N CYS A 142 2.29 -13.16 24.55
CA CYS A 142 2.36 -14.59 24.40
C CYS A 142 3.55 -15.24 25.13
N CYS A 143 4.77 -14.73 24.92
CA CYS A 143 5.99 -15.37 25.45
C CYS A 143 6.72 -14.58 26.53
N GLY A 144 6.33 -13.34 26.83
CA GLY A 144 6.97 -12.46 27.81
C GLY A 144 8.32 -11.89 27.39
N LYS A 145 8.81 -12.15 26.19
CA LYS A 145 10.07 -11.60 25.68
C LYS A 145 9.88 -10.17 25.18
N ILE A 146 10.92 -9.35 25.31
CA ILE A 146 10.98 -8.04 24.65
C ILE A 146 11.23 -8.25 23.17
N THR A 147 10.40 -7.62 22.34
CA THR A 147 10.52 -7.62 20.88
C THR A 147 10.50 -6.20 20.35
N ARG A 148 11.23 -5.94 19.26
CA ARG A 148 11.18 -4.66 18.53
C ARG A 148 10.15 -4.66 17.40
N LEU A 149 9.73 -5.84 16.96
CA LEU A 149 8.67 -6.01 15.96
C LEU A 149 7.43 -6.55 16.67
N PHE A 150 6.30 -5.90 16.48
CA PHE A 150 5.03 -6.31 17.05
C PHE A 150 3.90 -6.24 16.02
N TYR A 151 2.97 -7.16 16.16
CA TYR A 151 1.81 -7.30 15.29
C TYR A 151 0.78 -6.20 15.53
N THR A 152 0.14 -5.72 14.47
CA THR A 152 -0.82 -4.60 14.51
C THR A 152 -2.07 -4.82 13.64
N ALA A 153 -2.18 -5.95 12.96
CA ALA A 153 -3.39 -6.34 12.24
C ALA A 153 -4.34 -7.15 13.15
N PRO A 154 -5.54 -7.54 12.69
CA PRO A 154 -6.51 -8.25 13.53
C PRO A 154 -6.00 -9.57 14.09
N PHE A 155 -6.28 -9.83 15.37
CA PHE A 155 -6.16 -11.13 16.01
C PHE A 155 -7.46 -11.44 16.74
N PHE A 156 -8.15 -12.46 16.31
CA PHE A 156 -9.46 -12.84 16.80
C PHE A 156 -9.29 -13.79 18.00
N SER A 157 -9.50 -13.29 19.21
CA SER A 157 -9.47 -14.06 20.45
C SER A 157 -10.44 -13.47 21.47
N VAL A 158 -10.76 -14.25 22.52
CA VAL A 158 -11.61 -13.78 23.62
C VAL A 158 -10.84 -12.81 24.53
N GLU A 159 -9.53 -12.99 24.64
CA GLU A 159 -8.66 -12.14 25.43
C GLU A 159 -8.18 -10.93 24.64
N ASP A 160 -8.12 -9.75 25.25
CA ASP A 160 -7.50 -8.56 24.66
C ASP A 160 -5.97 -8.73 24.69
N ILE A 161 -5.35 -8.68 23.52
CA ILE A 161 -3.91 -8.87 23.31
C ILE A 161 -3.36 -7.60 22.67
N ASP A 162 -2.42 -6.96 23.34
CA ASP A 162 -1.80 -5.72 22.84
C ASP A 162 -0.61 -5.99 21.91
N TYR A 163 0.28 -6.93 22.27
CA TYR A 163 1.53 -7.14 21.55
C TYR A 163 1.85 -8.60 21.32
N LEU A 164 1.98 -9.01 20.07
CA LEU A 164 2.47 -10.31 19.66
C LEU A 164 3.79 -10.16 18.88
N CYS A 165 4.82 -10.94 19.23
CA CYS A 165 6.04 -10.98 18.44
C CYS A 165 5.88 -11.89 17.21
N PRO A 166 6.65 -11.64 16.12
CA PRO A 166 6.56 -12.44 14.90
C PRO A 166 6.81 -13.94 15.11
N GLU A 167 7.72 -14.32 16.02
CA GLU A 167 8.02 -15.72 16.36
C GLU A 167 6.80 -16.46 16.92
N CYS A 168 6.03 -15.82 17.83
CA CYS A 168 4.85 -16.44 18.43
C CYS A 168 3.70 -16.62 17.45
N ILE A 169 3.70 -15.86 16.35
CA ILE A 169 2.77 -16.03 15.22
C ILE A 169 3.23 -17.20 14.37
N ALA A 170 4.47 -17.15 13.87
CA ALA A 170 5.01 -18.14 12.96
C ALA A 170 5.03 -19.57 13.53
N ASP A 171 5.27 -19.75 14.83
CA ASP A 171 5.26 -21.06 15.49
C ASP A 171 3.85 -21.49 15.98
N GLY A 172 2.81 -20.67 15.72
CA GLY A 172 1.43 -20.91 16.13
C GLY A 172 1.19 -20.87 17.65
N LYS A 173 2.17 -20.39 18.42
CA LYS A 173 2.07 -20.36 19.89
C LYS A 173 1.02 -19.37 20.37
N ALA A 174 0.89 -18.22 19.69
CA ALA A 174 -0.11 -17.21 20.03
C ALA A 174 -1.53 -17.78 19.79
N ALA A 175 -1.79 -18.36 18.62
CA ALA A 175 -3.08 -18.97 18.31
C ALA A 175 -3.45 -20.05 19.33
N ARG A 176 -2.54 -21.00 19.62
CA ARG A 176 -2.78 -22.05 20.61
C ARG A 176 -2.97 -21.53 22.04
N LYS A 177 -2.25 -20.50 22.47
CA LYS A 177 -2.35 -19.97 23.83
C LYS A 177 -3.67 -19.26 24.10
N TYR A 178 -4.18 -18.54 23.09
CA TYR A 178 -5.35 -17.67 23.23
C TYR A 178 -6.60 -18.24 22.54
N ASP A 179 -6.51 -19.47 22.02
CA ASP A 179 -7.57 -20.09 21.21
C ASP A 179 -8.10 -19.11 20.16
N GLY A 180 -7.13 -18.50 19.44
CA GLY A 180 -7.39 -17.39 18.53
C GLY A 180 -6.83 -17.63 17.13
N SER A 181 -7.22 -16.73 16.20
CA SER A 181 -6.83 -16.79 14.80
C SER A 181 -6.43 -15.41 14.27
N PHE A 182 -5.60 -15.40 13.22
CA PHE A 182 -5.18 -14.19 12.51
C PHE A 182 -6.04 -13.90 11.29
N HIS A 183 -6.90 -14.84 10.93
CA HIS A 183 -7.85 -14.74 9.82
C HIS A 183 -9.09 -15.60 10.12
N ASP A 184 -10.25 -15.23 9.54
CA ASP A 184 -11.49 -15.96 9.65
C ASP A 184 -11.50 -17.13 8.66
N ASP A 185 -11.75 -18.36 9.12
CA ASP A 185 -11.78 -19.58 8.29
C ASP A 185 -12.95 -19.63 7.31
N TYR A 186 -13.99 -18.82 7.52
CA TYR A 186 -15.10 -18.64 6.58
C TYR A 186 -14.85 -17.61 5.49
N SER A 187 -13.79 -16.81 5.63
CA SER A 187 -13.45 -15.71 4.71
C SER A 187 -12.27 -16.07 3.80
N VAL A 188 -12.34 -17.26 3.21
CA VAL A 188 -11.32 -17.79 2.29
C VAL A 188 -11.99 -18.34 1.02
N ASP A 189 -11.28 -18.30 -0.12
CA ASP A 189 -11.72 -18.99 -1.33
C ASP A 189 -11.81 -20.51 -1.09
N ASP A 190 -12.82 -21.13 -1.70
CA ASP A 190 -12.96 -22.58 -1.75
C ASP A 190 -11.85 -23.27 -2.57
N GLY A 191 -11.72 -24.60 -2.40
CA GLY A 191 -10.86 -25.43 -3.25
C GLY A 191 -9.46 -25.69 -2.71
N VAL A 192 -9.23 -25.42 -1.42
CA VAL A 192 -8.04 -25.87 -0.69
C VAL A 192 -8.48 -26.96 0.30
N ASP A 193 -8.28 -28.21 -0.08
CA ASP A 193 -8.72 -29.37 0.72
C ASP A 193 -7.66 -29.83 1.75
N ASP A 194 -6.59 -29.06 1.93
CA ASP A 194 -5.48 -29.37 2.82
C ASP A 194 -5.63 -28.65 4.17
N PRO A 195 -5.97 -29.37 5.27
CA PRO A 195 -6.16 -28.75 6.57
C PRO A 195 -4.87 -28.17 7.17
N GLU A 196 -3.67 -28.64 6.75
CA GLU A 196 -2.39 -28.09 7.22
C GLU A 196 -2.15 -26.69 6.63
N ARG A 197 -2.59 -26.47 5.38
CA ARG A 197 -2.52 -25.17 4.73
C ARG A 197 -3.48 -24.17 5.36
N LEU A 198 -4.67 -24.64 5.69
CA LEU A 198 -5.65 -23.80 6.40
C LEU A 198 -5.12 -23.43 7.79
N ASP A 199 -4.54 -24.39 8.53
CA ASP A 199 -3.90 -24.11 9.83
C ASP A 199 -2.74 -23.12 9.71
N GLU A 200 -1.90 -23.25 8.68
CA GLU A 200 -0.82 -22.29 8.40
C GLU A 200 -1.36 -20.89 8.15
N LEU A 201 -2.43 -20.78 7.34
CA LEU A 201 -3.04 -19.49 7.02
C LEU A 201 -3.65 -18.84 8.26
N ILE A 202 -4.50 -19.56 8.98
CA ILE A 202 -5.32 -19.01 10.07
C ILE A 202 -4.50 -18.75 11.34
N HIS A 203 -3.58 -19.66 11.67
CA HIS A 203 -2.93 -19.67 12.98
C HIS A 203 -1.46 -19.24 12.97
N ARG A 204 -0.81 -19.21 11.79
CA ARG A 204 0.62 -18.97 11.67
C ARG A 204 1.01 -17.92 10.63
N THR A 205 0.02 -17.31 9.96
CA THR A 205 0.23 -16.23 9.01
C THR A 205 -0.33 -14.93 9.58
N PRO A 206 0.43 -13.83 9.58
CA PRO A 206 -0.10 -12.53 9.97
C PRO A 206 -1.22 -12.10 9.01
N GLY A 207 -2.36 -11.68 9.53
CA GLY A 207 -3.47 -11.13 8.76
C GLY A 207 -3.15 -9.77 8.13
N TYR A 208 -4.10 -9.21 7.42
CA TYR A 208 -4.06 -7.83 6.92
C TYR A 208 -5.31 -7.09 7.38
N CYS A 209 -5.34 -5.76 7.27
CA CYS A 209 -6.51 -4.97 7.62
C CYS A 209 -7.36 -4.70 6.39
N GLY A 210 -8.59 -5.21 6.35
CA GLY A 210 -9.63 -4.86 5.37
C GLY A 210 -10.39 -3.60 5.78
N TRP A 211 -11.12 -2.96 4.86
CA TRP A 211 -12.12 -1.93 5.18
C TRP A 211 -13.34 -2.54 5.89
N GLN A 212 -13.77 -3.70 5.39
CA GLN A 212 -14.84 -4.48 5.99
C GLN A 212 -14.25 -5.76 6.56
N GLN A 213 -14.38 -6.88 5.85
CA GLN A 213 -13.85 -8.18 6.26
C GLN A 213 -12.75 -8.63 5.31
N GLU A 214 -11.64 -9.07 5.86
CA GLU A 214 -10.55 -9.68 5.12
C GLU A 214 -11.05 -10.95 4.42
N TYR A 215 -10.63 -11.15 3.18
CA TYR A 215 -10.94 -12.33 2.40
C TYR A 215 -9.68 -12.85 1.72
N TRP A 216 -9.37 -14.14 1.93
CA TRP A 216 -8.14 -14.71 1.40
C TRP A 216 -8.37 -15.48 0.12
N ARG A 217 -7.65 -15.10 -0.94
CA ARG A 217 -7.76 -15.75 -2.25
C ARG A 217 -6.97 -17.04 -2.30
N ALA A 218 -7.50 -18.01 -3.06
CA ALA A 218 -6.85 -19.30 -3.34
C ALA A 218 -6.79 -19.55 -4.85
N HIS A 219 -5.77 -20.29 -5.29
CA HIS A 219 -5.60 -20.72 -6.67
C HIS A 219 -4.66 -21.92 -6.75
N CYS A 220 -4.87 -22.83 -7.73
CA CYS A 220 -4.07 -24.04 -7.90
C CYS A 220 -4.07 -24.97 -6.66
N GLY A 221 -5.17 -24.98 -5.89
CA GLY A 221 -5.31 -25.83 -4.70
C GLY A 221 -4.47 -25.38 -3.50
N ASP A 222 -4.12 -24.09 -3.44
CA ASP A 222 -3.37 -23.48 -2.34
C ASP A 222 -3.80 -22.02 -2.11
N TYR A 223 -3.58 -21.49 -0.91
CA TYR A 223 -3.79 -20.08 -0.65
C TYR A 223 -2.73 -19.23 -1.33
N CYS A 224 -3.13 -18.03 -1.73
CA CYS A 224 -2.26 -17.08 -2.42
C CYS A 224 -1.46 -16.25 -1.42
N ALA A 225 -0.29 -15.76 -1.84
CA ALA A 225 0.46 -14.79 -1.08
C ALA A 225 -0.22 -13.42 -1.17
N PHE A 226 -0.50 -12.79 -0.03
CA PHE A 226 -0.93 -11.40 0.04
C PHE A 226 0.26 -10.47 -0.20
N LEU A 227 0.16 -9.63 -1.23
CA LEU A 227 1.24 -8.72 -1.65
C LEU A 227 1.03 -7.28 -1.19
N GLY A 228 -0.19 -6.92 -0.75
CA GLY A 228 -0.48 -5.61 -0.20
C GLY A 228 -1.69 -4.90 -0.83
N TYR A 229 -1.82 -3.66 -0.47
CA TYR A 229 -2.91 -2.76 -0.86
C TYR A 229 -2.59 -2.09 -2.18
N VAL A 230 -3.55 -2.09 -3.12
CA VAL A 230 -3.37 -1.54 -4.46
C VAL A 230 -4.62 -0.80 -4.92
N GLY A 231 -4.45 0.11 -5.86
CA GLY A 231 -5.49 0.63 -6.73
C GLY A 231 -5.13 0.37 -8.19
N ALA A 232 -5.95 0.87 -9.09
CA ALA A 232 -5.73 0.72 -10.54
C ALA A 232 -4.35 1.19 -10.99
N ARG A 233 -3.81 2.26 -10.40
CA ARG A 233 -2.49 2.78 -10.71
C ARG A 233 -1.39 1.77 -10.39
N GLU A 234 -1.42 1.18 -9.20
CA GLU A 234 -0.44 0.18 -8.76
C GLU A 234 -0.53 -1.08 -9.62
N LEU A 235 -1.74 -1.55 -9.93
CA LEU A 235 -1.98 -2.71 -10.81
C LEU A 235 -1.42 -2.48 -12.23
N ARG A 236 -1.62 -1.28 -12.80
CA ARG A 236 -1.03 -0.91 -14.10
C ARG A 236 0.48 -0.83 -14.03
N ALA A 237 1.02 -0.19 -12.98
CA ALA A 237 2.46 -0.06 -12.80
C ALA A 237 3.17 -1.41 -12.64
N LEU A 238 2.50 -2.42 -12.09
CA LEU A 238 2.95 -3.80 -12.02
C LEU A 238 2.72 -4.58 -13.32
N GLY A 239 1.91 -4.05 -14.25
CA GLY A 239 1.55 -4.71 -15.50
C GLY A 239 0.56 -5.88 -15.31
N VAL A 240 -0.20 -5.90 -14.22
CA VAL A 240 -1.10 -7.01 -13.86
C VAL A 240 -2.60 -6.64 -13.90
N LEU A 241 -2.93 -5.42 -14.28
CA LEU A 241 -4.33 -4.98 -14.28
C LEU A 241 -5.20 -5.85 -15.17
N ASP A 242 -4.79 -6.14 -16.41
CA ASP A 242 -5.57 -6.94 -17.33
C ASP A 242 -5.75 -8.37 -16.82
N GLU A 243 -4.69 -8.97 -16.23
CA GLU A 243 -4.75 -10.28 -15.60
C GLU A 243 -5.78 -10.33 -14.45
N VAL A 244 -5.81 -9.30 -13.61
CA VAL A 244 -6.78 -9.17 -12.52
C VAL A 244 -8.20 -9.00 -13.04
N LEU A 245 -8.40 -8.23 -14.11
CA LEU A 245 -9.71 -8.01 -14.73
C LEU A 245 -10.22 -9.24 -15.49
N ASP A 246 -9.36 -10.17 -15.88
CA ASP A 246 -9.74 -11.44 -16.51
C ASP A 246 -10.25 -12.49 -15.52
N ASP A 247 -10.20 -12.19 -14.19
CA ASP A 247 -10.76 -13.07 -13.17
C ASP A 247 -12.29 -13.18 -13.37
N PRO A 248 -12.83 -14.42 -13.54
CA PRO A 248 -14.27 -14.63 -13.75
C PRO A 248 -15.13 -14.29 -12.54
N MET A 249 -14.55 -14.06 -11.37
CA MET A 249 -15.25 -13.57 -10.18
C MET A 249 -15.89 -12.21 -10.43
N TRP A 250 -15.28 -11.36 -11.25
CA TRP A 250 -15.72 -9.98 -11.47
C TRP A 250 -16.66 -9.86 -12.65
N ASP A 251 -17.83 -9.26 -12.41
CA ASP A 251 -18.72 -8.81 -13.48
C ASP A 251 -18.25 -7.51 -14.16
N GLY A 252 -19.00 -7.01 -15.14
CA GLY A 252 -18.61 -5.82 -15.90
C GLY A 252 -18.55 -4.54 -15.07
N GLU A 253 -19.43 -4.37 -14.09
CA GLU A 253 -19.48 -3.22 -13.20
C GLU A 253 -18.31 -3.26 -12.20
N GLN A 254 -18.07 -4.40 -11.60
CA GLN A 254 -16.95 -4.61 -10.68
C GLN A 254 -15.59 -4.40 -11.37
N LYS A 255 -15.44 -4.84 -12.62
CA LYS A 255 -14.22 -4.59 -13.41
C LYS A 255 -13.98 -3.09 -13.64
N GLU A 256 -15.05 -2.33 -13.88
CA GLU A 256 -14.90 -0.88 -14.02
C GLU A 256 -14.55 -0.21 -12.70
N MET A 257 -15.14 -0.66 -11.58
CA MET A 257 -14.77 -0.20 -10.26
C MET A 257 -13.29 -0.44 -9.95
N ILE A 258 -12.75 -1.62 -10.29
CA ILE A 258 -11.31 -1.92 -10.14
C ILE A 258 -10.47 -0.98 -11.01
N ARG A 259 -10.90 -0.65 -12.26
CA ARG A 259 -10.17 0.29 -13.14
C ARG A 259 -10.10 1.71 -12.60
N GLU A 260 -11.07 2.11 -11.79
CA GLU A 260 -11.17 3.44 -11.18
C GLU A 260 -10.66 3.47 -9.73
N SER A 261 -10.32 2.32 -9.15
CA SER A 261 -9.91 2.21 -7.75
C SER A 261 -8.65 3.02 -7.44
N VAL A 262 -8.64 3.61 -6.23
CA VAL A 262 -7.50 4.36 -5.70
C VAL A 262 -7.06 3.69 -4.42
N ASN A 263 -5.77 3.39 -4.31
CA ASN A 263 -5.22 2.79 -3.09
C ASN A 263 -5.44 3.72 -1.88
N GLY A 264 -6.07 3.21 -0.83
CA GLY A 264 -6.52 4.00 0.33
C GLY A 264 -7.80 4.82 0.06
N GLY A 265 -8.48 4.61 -1.07
CA GLY A 265 -9.75 5.25 -1.42
C GLY A 265 -10.97 4.50 -0.90
N TYR A 266 -12.15 4.96 -1.30
CA TYR A 266 -13.45 4.35 -0.94
C TYR A 266 -13.55 2.87 -1.32
N LEU A 267 -12.99 2.47 -2.46
CA LEU A 267 -12.81 1.08 -2.85
C LEU A 267 -11.34 0.72 -2.75
N GLN A 268 -11.04 -0.26 -1.90
CA GLN A 268 -9.70 -0.79 -1.70
C GLN A 268 -9.57 -2.15 -2.36
N CYS A 269 -8.50 -2.32 -3.16
CA CYS A 269 -8.11 -3.62 -3.69
C CYS A 269 -6.94 -4.20 -2.88
N TYR A 270 -6.99 -5.51 -2.64
CA TYR A 270 -6.01 -6.32 -1.93
C TYR A 270 -5.39 -7.28 -2.94
N LEU A 271 -4.10 -7.15 -3.21
CA LEU A 271 -3.41 -7.91 -4.25
C LEU A 271 -2.88 -9.22 -3.69
N PHE A 272 -3.17 -10.30 -4.39
CA PHE A 272 -2.69 -11.65 -4.12
C PHE A 272 -1.95 -12.23 -5.31
N GLN A 273 -1.02 -13.15 -5.04
CA GLN A 273 -0.32 -13.90 -6.08
C GLN A 273 -0.35 -15.40 -5.77
N CYS A 274 -0.75 -16.19 -6.75
CA CYS A 274 -0.68 -17.64 -6.65
C CYS A 274 0.78 -18.11 -6.50
N LEU A 275 1.04 -18.92 -5.49
CA LEU A 275 2.37 -19.45 -5.19
C LEU A 275 2.89 -20.46 -6.22
N HIS A 276 2.00 -21.04 -7.03
CA HIS A 276 2.34 -22.10 -8.00
C HIS A 276 2.50 -21.57 -9.43
N CYS A 277 1.52 -20.81 -9.93
CA CYS A 277 1.55 -20.32 -11.32
C CYS A 277 1.89 -18.83 -11.46
N GLY A 278 1.99 -18.12 -10.33
CA GLY A 278 2.31 -16.69 -10.33
C GLY A 278 1.16 -15.76 -10.72
N LYS A 279 -0.06 -16.31 -10.99
CA LYS A 279 -1.23 -15.52 -11.35
C LYS A 279 -1.56 -14.51 -10.26
N HIS A 280 -1.83 -13.26 -10.68
CA HIS A 280 -2.29 -12.20 -9.79
C HIS A 280 -3.82 -12.14 -9.74
N MET A 281 -4.33 -11.89 -8.55
CA MET A 281 -5.75 -11.75 -8.27
C MET A 281 -5.94 -10.66 -7.24
N VAL A 282 -7.12 -10.07 -7.18
CA VAL A 282 -7.48 -9.14 -6.11
C VAL A 282 -8.71 -9.65 -5.35
N TRP A 283 -8.82 -9.22 -4.10
CA TRP A 283 -10.08 -9.02 -3.40
C TRP A 283 -10.34 -7.52 -3.34
N MET A 284 -11.59 -7.11 -3.21
CA MET A 284 -11.95 -5.70 -3.03
C MET A 284 -13.07 -5.55 -2.02
N ASP A 285 -13.01 -4.48 -1.24
CA ASP A 285 -14.08 -4.06 -0.35
C ASP A 285 -14.23 -2.52 -0.33
N PHE A 286 -15.22 -2.06 0.38
CA PHE A 286 -15.63 -0.65 0.41
C PHE A 286 -15.58 -0.11 1.84
N ASP A 287 -15.22 1.19 1.98
CA ASP A 287 -15.37 1.95 3.21
C ASP A 287 -16.86 2.25 3.49
#